data_bbe8c16da0f5b64a4dc1be0c6c97e29d
#
_entry.id   bbe8c16da0f5b64a4dc1be0c6c97e29d
#
_cell.length_a   1.000
_cell.length_b   1.000
_cell.length_c   1.000
_cell.angle_alpha   90.00
_cell.angle_beta   90.00
_cell.angle_gamma   90.00
#
_symmetry.space_group_name_H-M   'P 1'
#
loop_
_entity.id
_entity.type
_entity.pdbx_description
1 polymer ?
#
loop_
_entity_poly.entity_id
_entity_poly.type
_entity_poly.pdbx_seq_one_letter_code
_entity_poly.pdbx_strand_id
1 'polypeptide(L)'
;MGAQANTARRSGRRRAREFALQGLYQWQLSGTDAAASEQQLAAAQGFEKSDRAYFSELLGGAIREAPRLEHDFEPFLDRKCAQLSPVERGVLLIAAYELARHPEVPYKVVINEAVELAKQFGGTDGFKYVNGVLDKLAASLRPQESRGEGRRREAGHG
;
A
#
# COMPACT_ATOMS: atom_id res chain seq x y z
N MET A 1 1.93 -22.92 -17.12
CA MET A 1 2.20 -21.52 -17.48
C MET A 1 1.53 -20.50 -16.57
N GLY A 2 0.33 -20.77 -16.05
CA GLY A 2 -0.39 -19.85 -15.16
C GLY A 2 0.33 -19.53 -13.87
N ALA A 3 0.95 -20.52 -13.21
CA ALA A 3 1.63 -20.33 -11.93
C ALA A 3 2.86 -19.43 -12.05
N GLN A 4 3.65 -19.59 -13.10
CA GLN A 4 4.84 -18.77 -13.32
C GLN A 4 4.48 -17.34 -13.69
N ALA A 5 3.44 -17.15 -14.53
CA ALA A 5 2.94 -15.84 -14.90
C ALA A 5 2.39 -15.08 -13.68
N ASN A 6 1.67 -15.79 -12.78
CA ASN A 6 1.14 -15.21 -11.54
C ASN A 6 2.26 -14.83 -10.58
N THR A 7 3.32 -15.66 -10.47
CA THR A 7 4.47 -15.37 -9.62
C THR A 7 5.22 -14.14 -10.13
N ALA A 8 5.45 -14.04 -11.44
CA ALA A 8 6.10 -12.88 -12.06
C ALA A 8 5.27 -11.61 -11.86
N ARG A 9 3.94 -11.70 -12.02
CA ARG A 9 3.04 -10.57 -11.79
C ARG A 9 3.10 -10.09 -10.35
N ARG A 10 3.03 -11.01 -9.37
CA ARG A 10 3.11 -10.65 -7.95
C ARG A 10 4.44 -10.03 -7.60
N SER A 11 5.54 -10.59 -8.12
CA SER A 11 6.88 -10.06 -7.90
C SER A 11 7.03 -8.67 -8.50
N GLY A 12 6.51 -8.44 -9.71
CA GLY A 12 6.54 -7.14 -10.37
C GLY A 12 5.75 -6.08 -9.61
N ARG A 13 4.56 -6.43 -9.10
CA ARG A 13 3.75 -5.52 -8.30
C ARG A 13 4.36 -5.25 -6.93
N ARG A 14 4.98 -6.25 -6.32
CA ARG A 14 5.69 -6.06 -5.05
C ARG A 14 6.81 -5.05 -5.21
N ARG A 15 7.62 -5.17 -6.27
CA ARG A 15 8.67 -4.19 -6.59
C ARG A 15 8.09 -2.82 -6.89
N ALA A 16 6.96 -2.77 -7.60
CA ALA A 16 6.27 -1.51 -7.88
C ALA A 16 5.89 -0.78 -6.57
N ARG A 17 5.41 -1.53 -5.58
CA ARG A 17 5.07 -0.97 -4.27
C ARG A 17 6.32 -0.47 -3.53
N GLU A 18 7.40 -1.22 -3.60
CA GLU A 18 8.67 -0.82 -2.97
C GLU A 18 9.20 0.48 -3.57
N PHE A 19 9.20 0.60 -4.90
CA PHE A 19 9.62 1.83 -5.57
C PHE A 19 8.65 2.98 -5.33
N ALA A 20 7.35 2.71 -5.30
CA ALA A 20 6.35 3.74 -4.99
C ALA A 20 6.58 4.29 -3.57
N LEU A 21 6.92 3.44 -2.61
CA LEU A 21 7.24 3.88 -1.27
C LEU A 21 8.46 4.81 -1.26
N GLN A 22 9.49 4.49 -2.03
CA GLN A 22 10.67 5.35 -2.15
C GLN A 22 10.29 6.70 -2.74
N GLY A 23 9.43 6.72 -3.76
CA GLY A 23 8.94 7.95 -4.36
C GLY A 23 8.12 8.80 -3.38
N LEU A 24 7.28 8.15 -2.59
CA LEU A 24 6.48 8.84 -1.56
C LEU A 24 7.36 9.39 -0.45
N TYR A 25 8.42 8.69 -0.10
CA TYR A 25 9.39 9.19 0.87
C TYR A 25 10.02 10.50 0.39
N GLN A 26 10.46 10.54 -0.85
CA GLN A 26 11.05 11.73 -1.46
C GLN A 26 10.03 12.87 -1.56
N TRP A 27 8.81 12.56 -1.95
CA TRP A 27 7.75 13.55 -2.02
C TRP A 27 7.49 14.20 -0.64
N GLN A 28 7.45 13.39 0.42
CA GLN A 28 7.23 13.91 1.77
C GLN A 28 8.37 14.78 2.26
N LEU A 29 9.62 14.42 1.97
CA LEU A 29 10.79 15.11 2.49
C LEU A 29 11.21 16.31 1.65
N SER A 30 11.06 16.22 0.32
CA SER A 30 11.61 17.21 -0.61
C SER A 30 10.58 17.84 -1.54
N GLY A 31 9.34 17.34 -1.52
CA GLY A 31 8.30 17.80 -2.44
C GLY A 31 8.52 17.33 -3.89
N THR A 32 9.40 16.33 -4.11
CA THR A 32 9.66 15.80 -5.44
C THR A 32 8.39 15.19 -6.01
N ASP A 33 7.96 15.65 -7.19
CA ASP A 33 6.72 15.17 -7.79
C ASP A 33 6.86 13.76 -8.37
N ALA A 34 5.72 13.15 -8.73
CA ALA A 34 5.68 11.78 -9.23
C ALA A 34 6.54 11.58 -10.48
N ALA A 35 6.49 12.53 -11.43
CA ALA A 35 7.23 12.40 -12.68
C ALA A 35 8.74 12.45 -12.46
N ALA A 36 9.20 13.37 -11.61
CA ALA A 36 10.62 13.49 -11.27
C ALA A 36 11.12 12.24 -10.52
N SER A 37 10.33 11.74 -9.57
CA SER A 37 10.67 10.51 -8.85
C SER A 37 10.75 9.32 -9.79
N GLU A 38 9.80 9.18 -10.71
CA GLU A 38 9.80 8.09 -11.67
C GLU A 38 11.05 8.12 -12.54
N GLN A 39 11.44 9.31 -13.01
CA GLN A 39 12.62 9.47 -13.83
C GLN A 39 13.89 9.02 -13.08
N GLN A 40 14.01 9.38 -11.81
CA GLN A 40 15.14 8.98 -10.98
C GLN A 40 15.13 7.48 -10.68
N LEU A 41 13.99 6.95 -10.30
CA LEU A 41 13.86 5.54 -9.90
C LEU A 41 13.97 4.60 -11.08
N ALA A 42 13.63 5.04 -12.29
CA ALA A 42 13.79 4.22 -13.50
C ALA A 42 15.25 3.85 -13.77
N ALA A 43 16.18 4.62 -13.26
CA ALA A 43 17.61 4.33 -13.35
C ALA A 43 18.13 3.42 -12.22
N ALA A 44 17.28 3.12 -11.22
CA ALA A 44 17.68 2.32 -10.07
C ALA A 44 17.80 0.85 -10.43
N GLN A 45 18.73 0.16 -9.76
CA GLN A 45 18.92 -1.28 -9.95
C GLN A 45 17.65 -2.04 -9.57
N GLY A 46 17.21 -2.91 -10.47
CA GLY A 46 16.04 -3.75 -10.24
C GLY A 46 14.72 -3.13 -10.68
N PHE A 47 14.71 -1.86 -11.09
CA PHE A 47 13.48 -1.21 -11.53
C PHE A 47 12.86 -1.91 -12.75
N GLU A 48 13.68 -2.45 -13.64
CA GLU A 48 13.22 -3.16 -14.83
C GLU A 48 12.42 -4.42 -14.50
N LYS A 49 12.54 -4.93 -13.28
CA LYS A 49 11.78 -6.10 -12.81
C LYS A 49 10.42 -5.70 -12.20
N SER A 50 10.18 -4.41 -12.03
CA SER A 50 8.91 -3.94 -11.48
C SER A 50 7.85 -3.80 -12.59
N ASP A 51 6.59 -3.90 -12.19
CA ASP A 51 5.47 -3.51 -13.04
C ASP A 51 5.43 -1.98 -13.09
N ARG A 52 6.02 -1.41 -14.14
CA ARG A 52 6.19 0.03 -14.25
C ARG A 52 4.86 0.79 -14.30
N ALA A 53 3.88 0.24 -15.00
CA ALA A 53 2.57 0.88 -15.09
C ALA A 53 1.91 0.93 -13.71
N TYR A 54 2.01 -0.15 -12.95
CA TYR A 54 1.46 -0.19 -11.59
C TYR A 54 2.18 0.77 -10.66
N PHE A 55 3.51 0.84 -10.76
CA PHE A 55 4.32 1.80 -10.02
C PHE A 55 3.86 3.23 -10.29
N SER A 56 3.74 3.60 -11.56
CA SER A 56 3.33 4.96 -11.95
C SER A 56 1.94 5.29 -11.39
N GLU A 57 1.03 4.33 -11.45
CA GLU A 57 -0.32 4.52 -10.93
C GLU A 57 -0.33 4.69 -9.42
N LEU A 58 0.39 3.84 -8.69
CA LEU A 58 0.46 3.91 -7.24
C LEU A 58 1.06 5.22 -6.77
N LEU A 59 2.20 5.60 -7.33
CA LEU A 59 2.90 6.81 -6.92
C LEU A 59 2.09 8.05 -7.28
N GLY A 60 1.67 8.17 -8.53
CA GLY A 60 0.90 9.32 -8.98
C GLY A 60 -0.46 9.42 -8.29
N GLY A 61 -1.14 8.29 -8.14
CA GLY A 61 -2.45 8.25 -7.50
C GLY A 61 -2.38 8.57 -6.02
N ALA A 62 -1.41 8.01 -5.31
CA ALA A 62 -1.25 8.26 -3.88
C ALA A 62 -0.95 9.73 -3.61
N ILE A 63 -0.08 10.34 -4.40
CA ILE A 63 0.25 11.77 -4.26
C ILE A 63 -0.97 12.63 -4.56
N ARG A 64 -1.64 12.37 -5.69
CA ARG A 64 -2.80 13.15 -6.14
C ARG A 64 -3.95 13.07 -5.15
N GLU A 65 -4.19 11.89 -4.58
CA GLU A 65 -5.32 11.65 -3.68
C GLU A 65 -4.93 11.65 -2.20
N ALA A 66 -3.71 12.06 -1.86
CA ALA A 66 -3.22 12.02 -0.49
C ALA A 66 -4.18 12.64 0.54
N PRO A 67 -4.74 13.85 0.30
CA PRO A 67 -5.65 14.44 1.29
C PRO A 67 -6.90 13.58 1.53
N ARG A 68 -7.46 12.99 0.49
CA ARG A 68 -8.63 12.13 0.60
C ARG A 68 -8.28 10.81 1.28
N LEU A 69 -7.16 10.20 0.91
CA LEU A 69 -6.72 8.93 1.50
C LEU A 69 -6.44 9.09 2.99
N GLU A 70 -5.78 10.19 3.37
CA GLU A 70 -5.52 10.50 4.77
C GLU A 70 -6.82 10.74 5.54
N HIS A 71 -7.78 11.40 4.94
CA HIS A 71 -9.11 11.59 5.53
C HIS A 71 -9.76 10.23 5.81
N ASP A 72 -9.59 9.26 4.91
CA ASP A 72 -10.18 7.92 5.06
C ASP A 72 -9.53 7.13 6.21
N PHE A 73 -8.21 7.19 6.38
CA PHE A 73 -7.55 6.37 7.41
C PHE A 73 -7.29 7.11 8.73
N GLU A 74 -7.34 8.43 8.76
CA GLU A 74 -7.07 9.22 9.97
C GLU A 74 -7.95 8.82 11.17
N PRO A 75 -9.26 8.52 11.01
CA PRO A 75 -10.08 8.08 12.14
C PRO A 75 -9.57 6.82 12.86
N PHE A 76 -8.77 6.03 12.19
CA PHE A 76 -8.26 4.77 12.73
C PHE A 76 -6.86 4.90 13.32
N LEU A 77 -6.26 6.09 13.23
CA LEU A 77 -4.95 6.36 13.83
C LEU A 77 -5.12 6.66 15.32
N ASP A 78 -4.10 6.34 16.11
CA ASP A 78 -4.01 6.75 17.52
C ASP A 78 -3.30 8.10 17.69
N ARG A 79 -2.96 8.73 16.56
CA ARG A 79 -2.21 9.99 16.49
C ARG A 79 -2.61 10.74 15.22
N LYS A 80 -2.16 11.99 15.09
CA LYS A 80 -2.41 12.77 13.87
C LYS A 80 -1.52 12.28 12.72
N CYS A 81 -1.99 12.42 11.48
CA CYS A 81 -1.21 12.05 10.30
C CYS A 81 0.19 12.68 10.31
N ALA A 82 0.30 13.92 10.75
CA ALA A 82 1.57 14.63 10.83
C ALA A 82 2.59 13.99 11.78
N GLN A 83 2.11 13.12 12.68
CA GLN A 83 2.95 12.43 13.66
C GLN A 83 3.42 11.05 13.16
N LEU A 84 2.93 10.60 12.01
CA LEU A 84 3.40 9.37 11.39
C LEU A 84 4.81 9.53 10.85
N SER A 85 5.63 8.48 10.92
CA SER A 85 6.90 8.49 10.22
C SER A 85 6.64 8.53 8.70
N PRO A 86 7.59 9.05 7.90
CA PRO A 86 7.41 9.05 6.44
C PRO A 86 7.18 7.65 5.84
N VAL A 87 7.78 6.61 6.43
CA VAL A 87 7.57 5.23 5.97
C VAL A 87 6.16 4.78 6.30
N GLU A 88 5.71 4.95 7.54
CA GLU A 88 4.34 4.56 7.95
C GLU A 88 3.30 5.29 7.11
N ARG A 89 3.47 6.60 6.92
CA ARG A 89 2.54 7.39 6.11
C ARG A 89 2.52 6.90 4.67
N GLY A 90 3.70 6.66 4.08
CA GLY A 90 3.81 6.16 2.71
C GLY A 90 3.15 4.80 2.52
N VAL A 91 3.39 3.88 3.45
CA VAL A 91 2.76 2.55 3.41
C VAL A 91 1.23 2.65 3.49
N LEU A 92 0.73 3.48 4.40
CA LEU A 92 -0.72 3.68 4.56
C LEU A 92 -1.33 4.32 3.31
N LEU A 93 -0.64 5.28 2.68
CA LEU A 93 -1.11 5.90 1.44
C LEU A 93 -1.22 4.88 0.30
N ILE A 94 -0.21 4.03 0.13
CA ILE A 94 -0.23 3.00 -0.91
C ILE A 94 -1.39 2.03 -0.67
N ALA A 95 -1.52 1.52 0.55
CA ALA A 95 -2.56 0.55 0.87
C ALA A 95 -3.96 1.17 0.76
N ALA A 96 -4.14 2.38 1.25
CA ALA A 96 -5.43 3.08 1.13
C ALA A 96 -5.81 3.30 -0.33
N TYR A 97 -4.84 3.66 -1.17
CA TYR A 97 -5.07 3.83 -2.60
C TYR A 97 -5.50 2.51 -3.24
N GLU A 98 -4.80 1.41 -2.96
CA GLU A 98 -5.17 0.11 -3.51
C GLU A 98 -6.55 -0.34 -3.03
N LEU A 99 -6.86 -0.15 -1.75
CA LEU A 99 -8.18 -0.49 -1.22
C LEU A 99 -9.30 0.31 -1.91
N ALA A 100 -9.06 1.58 -2.17
CA ALA A 100 -10.06 2.48 -2.75
C ALA A 100 -10.20 2.32 -4.26
N ARG A 101 -9.09 2.08 -4.98
CA ARG A 101 -9.05 2.15 -6.45
C ARG A 101 -8.79 0.83 -7.16
N HIS A 102 -8.39 -0.22 -6.43
CA HIS A 102 -8.07 -1.51 -7.03
C HIS A 102 -8.89 -2.63 -6.41
N PRO A 103 -10.21 -2.64 -6.66
CA PRO A 103 -11.08 -3.68 -6.09
C PRO A 103 -10.73 -5.10 -6.53
N GLU A 104 -10.01 -5.23 -7.66
CA GLU A 104 -9.55 -6.52 -8.15
C GLU A 104 -8.43 -7.13 -7.29
N VAL A 105 -7.74 -6.31 -6.47
CA VAL A 105 -6.73 -6.81 -5.53
C VAL A 105 -7.45 -7.13 -4.22
N PRO A 106 -7.44 -8.39 -3.77
CA PRO A 106 -8.09 -8.74 -2.50
C PRO A 106 -7.55 -7.92 -1.33
N TYR A 107 -8.44 -7.52 -0.41
CA TYR A 107 -8.03 -6.65 0.69
C TYR A 107 -6.95 -7.28 1.56
N LYS A 108 -6.96 -8.61 1.72
CA LYS A 108 -5.93 -9.30 2.49
C LYS A 108 -4.56 -9.22 1.83
N VAL A 109 -4.52 -9.24 0.49
CA VAL A 109 -3.28 -9.07 -0.26
C VAL A 109 -2.75 -7.65 -0.05
N VAL A 110 -3.63 -6.64 -0.12
CA VAL A 110 -3.24 -5.25 0.12
C VAL A 110 -2.61 -5.11 1.50
N ILE A 111 -3.27 -5.64 2.54
CA ILE A 111 -2.78 -5.55 3.91
C ILE A 111 -1.46 -6.29 4.08
N ASN A 112 -1.36 -7.53 3.57
CA ASN A 112 -0.15 -8.32 3.70
C ASN A 112 1.06 -7.66 3.03
N GLU A 113 0.86 -7.09 1.83
CA GLU A 113 1.92 -6.38 1.13
C GLU A 113 2.34 -5.11 1.88
N ALA A 114 1.39 -4.39 2.44
CA ALA A 114 1.68 -3.21 3.25
C ALA A 114 2.48 -3.57 4.52
N VAL A 115 2.10 -4.66 5.17
CA VAL A 115 2.82 -5.16 6.35
C VAL A 115 4.25 -5.53 5.99
N GLU A 116 4.46 -6.20 4.85
CA GLU A 116 5.81 -6.54 4.40
C GLU A 116 6.66 -5.30 4.09
N LEU A 117 6.06 -4.27 3.47
CA LEU A 117 6.75 -3.00 3.27
C LEU A 117 7.15 -2.37 4.60
N ALA A 118 6.24 -2.36 5.57
CA ALA A 118 6.53 -1.79 6.89
C ALA A 118 7.64 -2.55 7.60
N LYS A 119 7.68 -3.87 7.49
CA LYS A 119 8.76 -4.69 8.05
C LYS A 119 10.10 -4.40 7.39
N GLN A 120 10.11 -4.24 6.07
CA GLN A 120 11.33 -4.04 5.30
C GLN A 120 11.94 -2.66 5.49
N PHE A 121 11.11 -1.62 5.55
CA PHE A 121 11.55 -0.23 5.53
C PHE A 121 11.27 0.55 6.81
N GLY A 122 10.41 0.04 7.68
CA GLY A 122 10.00 0.73 8.89
C GLY A 122 10.77 0.29 10.13
N GLY A 123 10.39 0.84 11.26
CA GLY A 123 10.96 0.48 12.57
C GLY A 123 10.44 -0.86 13.07
N THR A 124 10.96 -1.29 14.21
CA THR A 124 10.78 -2.64 14.74
C THR A 124 9.33 -3.11 14.86
N ASP A 125 8.42 -2.23 15.30
CA ASP A 125 7.02 -2.60 15.53
C ASP A 125 6.01 -1.84 14.66
N GLY A 126 6.50 -1.03 13.72
CA GLY A 126 5.63 -0.23 12.85
C GLY A 126 4.62 -1.07 12.05
N PHE A 127 5.01 -2.30 11.68
CA PHE A 127 4.14 -3.17 10.91
C PHE A 127 2.87 -3.59 11.67
N LYS A 128 2.95 -3.74 13.00
CA LYS A 128 1.78 -4.09 13.83
C LYS A 128 0.77 -2.94 13.83
N TYR A 129 1.26 -1.73 13.95
CA TYR A 129 0.43 -0.53 13.90
C TYR A 129 -0.26 -0.39 12.55
N VAL A 130 0.52 -0.53 11.46
CA VAL A 130 -0.01 -0.48 10.10
C VAL A 130 -1.09 -1.55 9.89
N ASN A 131 -0.84 -2.77 10.33
CA ASN A 131 -1.81 -3.86 10.21
C ASN A 131 -3.12 -3.52 10.90
N GLY A 132 -3.05 -3.02 12.14
CA GLY A 132 -4.25 -2.64 12.90
C GLY A 132 -5.06 -1.54 12.23
N VAL A 133 -4.39 -0.50 11.73
CA VAL A 133 -5.07 0.59 11.00
C VAL A 133 -5.74 0.07 9.73
N LEU A 134 -5.01 -0.76 8.96
CA LEU A 134 -5.52 -1.25 7.68
C LEU A 134 -6.67 -2.24 7.82
N ASP A 135 -6.70 -3.04 8.90
CA ASP A 135 -7.85 -3.91 9.16
C ASP A 135 -9.13 -3.09 9.30
N LYS A 136 -9.06 -1.99 10.04
CA LYS A 136 -10.22 -1.11 10.24
C LYS A 136 -10.57 -0.36 8.96
N LEU A 137 -9.58 0.12 8.23
CA LEU A 137 -9.80 0.82 6.97
C LEU A 137 -10.45 -0.10 5.94
N ALA A 138 -9.98 -1.34 5.82
CA ALA A 138 -10.55 -2.31 4.89
C ALA A 138 -12.02 -2.60 5.22
N ALA A 139 -12.36 -2.73 6.50
CA ALA A 139 -13.74 -2.92 6.93
C ALA A 139 -14.62 -1.72 6.54
N SER A 140 -14.06 -0.52 6.55
CA SER A 140 -14.75 0.71 6.16
C SER A 140 -14.91 0.83 4.64
N LEU A 141 -13.84 0.57 3.86
CA LEU A 141 -13.85 0.77 2.41
C LEU A 141 -14.40 -0.42 1.63
N ARG A 142 -14.29 -1.62 2.20
CA ARG A 142 -14.74 -2.87 1.57
C ARG A 142 -15.56 -3.70 2.53
N PRO A 143 -16.69 -3.18 3.01
CA PRO A 143 -17.47 -3.86 4.05
C PRO A 143 -18.00 -5.23 3.61
N GLN A 144 -18.39 -5.38 2.34
CA GLN A 144 -18.93 -6.64 1.85
C GLN A 144 -17.87 -7.74 1.79
N GLU A 145 -16.66 -7.41 1.35
CA GLU A 145 -15.55 -8.34 1.26
C GLU A 145 -15.12 -8.79 2.66
N SER A 146 -14.95 -7.83 3.57
CA SER A 146 -14.56 -8.08 4.96
C SER A 146 -15.61 -8.92 5.70
N ARG A 147 -16.90 -8.64 5.53
CA ARG A 147 -18.00 -9.40 6.15
C ARG A 147 -18.10 -10.81 5.57
N GLY A 148 -17.91 -10.96 4.25
CA GLY A 148 -17.92 -12.28 3.59
C GLY A 148 -16.89 -13.22 4.17
N GLU A 149 -15.71 -12.72 4.50
CA GLU A 149 -14.66 -13.49 5.14
C GLU A 149 -15.00 -13.86 6.59
N GLY A 150 -15.58 -12.93 7.36
CA GLY A 150 -16.04 -13.18 8.71
C GLY A 150 -17.08 -14.30 8.74
N ARG A 151 -18.04 -14.29 7.84
CA ARG A 151 -19.06 -15.33 7.71
C ARG A 151 -18.46 -16.68 7.34
N ARG A 152 -17.45 -16.71 6.46
CA ARG A 152 -16.77 -17.96 6.09
C ARG A 152 -16.02 -18.56 7.28
N ARG A 153 -15.40 -17.73 8.12
CA ARG A 153 -14.72 -18.20 9.33
C ARG A 153 -15.70 -18.76 10.34
N GLU A 154 -16.83 -18.11 10.55
CA GLU A 154 -17.89 -18.60 11.44
C GLU A 154 -18.48 -19.91 10.94
N ALA A 155 -18.75 -20.01 9.64
CA ALA A 155 -19.26 -21.24 9.04
C ALA A 155 -18.25 -22.39 9.13
N GLY A 156 -16.95 -22.09 9.13
CA GLY A 156 -15.89 -23.10 9.25
C GLY A 156 -15.73 -23.67 10.65
N HIS A 157 -16.34 -23.06 11.66
CA HIS A 157 -16.30 -23.52 13.05
C HIS A 157 -17.59 -24.22 13.50
N GLY A 158 -18.58 -24.25 12.63
CA GLY A 158 -19.83 -24.97 12.88
C GLY A 158 -19.81 -26.36 12.28
#